data_727eb6b8b7f9c9bcc6dec405eb596f36
#
_entry.id   727eb6b8b7f9c9bcc6dec405eb596f36
#
_cell.length_a   1.000
_cell.length_b   1.000
_cell.length_c   1.000
_cell.angle_alpha   90.00
_cell.angle_beta   90.00
_cell.angle_gamma   90.00
#
_symmetry.space_group_name_H-M   'P 1'
#
loop_
_entity.id
_entity.type
_entity.pdbx_description
1 polymer ?
#
loop_
_entity_poly.entity_id
_entity_poly.type
_entity_poly.pdbx_seq_one_letter_code
_entity_poly.pdbx_strand_id
1 'polypeptide(L)'
;YTSGVQRTSTIYSDDEGITWHRGATVSGNSSEAVITEADGRLYLFVRMSNAYYISEDDGLTWSEPKETGFKYNNNCQLSAITYSKKVNGKTAILFAGPSDTSARNSGRIWVGLVQDDGSLQWLDNPYVVNDGTHYAYSCITETSDAQIGLLYEDEDEQLEFDKIAIDDIVNGAATSGVWVENDNGAVVNSSVINTDATASYVVRCLD
;
A
#
# COMPACT_ATOMS: atom_id res chain seq x y z
N TYR A 1 -21.47 -20.53 6.29
CA TYR A 1 -21.16 -20.69 4.84
C TYR A 1 -22.38 -21.28 4.14
N THR A 2 -23.23 -20.47 3.55
CA THR A 2 -24.48 -20.97 2.97
C THR A 2 -24.52 -20.95 1.43
N SER A 3 -23.47 -20.55 0.72
CA SER A 3 -23.54 -20.57 -0.76
C SER A 3 -22.20 -20.51 -1.50
N GLY A 4 -21.08 -20.65 -0.84
CA GLY A 4 -19.76 -20.55 -1.51
C GLY A 4 -19.32 -19.14 -1.93
N VAL A 5 -20.15 -18.12 -1.76
CA VAL A 5 -19.80 -16.72 -2.02
C VAL A 5 -19.43 -16.04 -0.71
N GLN A 6 -18.18 -15.63 -0.63
CA GLN A 6 -17.67 -14.83 0.49
C GLN A 6 -17.96 -13.34 0.25
N ARG A 7 -18.21 -12.61 1.33
CA ARG A 7 -18.50 -11.17 1.30
C ARG A 7 -17.79 -10.48 2.47
N THR A 8 -17.19 -9.35 2.21
CA THR A 8 -16.63 -8.46 3.23
C THR A 8 -17.67 -7.44 3.65
N SER A 9 -17.87 -7.31 4.97
CA SER A 9 -18.68 -6.25 5.57
C SER A 9 -17.83 -5.54 6.61
N THR A 10 -18.06 -4.25 6.79
CA THR A 10 -17.45 -3.48 7.87
C THR A 10 -18.29 -3.54 9.14
N ILE A 11 -17.65 -3.32 10.26
CA ILE A 11 -18.26 -3.00 11.54
C ILE A 11 -17.62 -1.74 12.08
N TYR A 12 -18.36 -0.94 12.82
CA TYR A 12 -17.87 0.29 13.44
C TYR A 12 -18.45 0.49 14.84
N SER A 13 -17.79 1.34 15.62
CA SER A 13 -18.23 1.75 16.96
C SER A 13 -18.09 3.26 17.08
N ASP A 14 -19.11 3.91 17.66
CA ASP A 14 -19.14 5.34 17.94
C ASP A 14 -18.92 5.64 19.45
N ASP A 15 -18.65 4.60 20.25
CA ASP A 15 -18.57 4.65 21.70
C ASP A 15 -17.34 3.89 22.24
N GLU A 16 -16.18 4.04 21.58
CA GLU A 16 -14.90 3.46 21.98
C GLU A 16 -14.90 1.92 22.07
N GLY A 17 -15.73 1.27 21.26
CA GLY A 17 -15.79 -0.19 21.21
C GLY A 17 -16.77 -0.85 22.20
N ILE A 18 -17.60 -0.05 22.90
CA ILE A 18 -18.60 -0.58 23.84
C ILE A 18 -19.74 -1.24 23.07
N THR A 19 -20.23 -0.57 22.02
CA THR A 19 -21.21 -1.15 21.09
C THR A 19 -20.69 -1.16 19.66
N TRP A 20 -21.15 -2.13 18.87
CA TRP A 20 -20.70 -2.32 17.50
C TRP A 20 -21.90 -2.37 16.55
N HIS A 21 -21.77 -1.67 15.46
CA HIS A 21 -22.76 -1.59 14.39
C HIS A 21 -22.20 -2.22 13.12
N ARG A 22 -23.08 -2.79 12.32
CA ARG A 22 -22.71 -3.31 11.01
C ARG A 22 -22.78 -2.17 9.98
N GLY A 23 -21.67 -1.92 9.29
CA GLY A 23 -21.60 -1.09 8.12
C GLY A 23 -22.02 -1.82 6.84
N ALA A 24 -21.69 -1.24 5.69
CA ALA A 24 -22.03 -1.82 4.41
C ALA A 24 -21.23 -3.08 4.08
N THR A 25 -21.79 -3.85 3.16
CA THR A 25 -21.11 -4.98 2.51
C THR A 25 -20.65 -4.53 1.13
N VAL A 26 -19.38 -4.76 0.79
CA VAL A 26 -18.88 -4.44 -0.54
C VAL A 26 -19.45 -5.38 -1.61
N SER A 27 -19.55 -4.89 -2.83
CA SER A 27 -19.97 -5.66 -3.99
C SER A 27 -18.90 -6.71 -4.37
N GLY A 28 -19.28 -7.72 -5.11
CA GLY A 28 -18.34 -8.73 -5.63
C GLY A 28 -17.96 -9.83 -4.62
N ASN A 29 -17.09 -10.73 -5.05
CA ASN A 29 -16.53 -11.79 -4.22
C ASN A 29 -15.37 -11.22 -3.42
N SER A 30 -15.41 -11.35 -2.09
CA SER A 30 -14.42 -10.79 -1.18
C SER A 30 -14.36 -11.61 0.12
N SER A 31 -13.21 -11.57 0.79
CA SER A 31 -12.95 -12.33 2.00
C SER A 31 -12.29 -11.44 3.05
N GLU A 32 -11.09 -11.76 3.46
CA GLU A 32 -10.28 -10.92 4.36
C GLU A 32 -10.07 -9.54 3.74
N ALA A 33 -9.92 -8.53 4.59
CA ALA A 33 -9.78 -7.16 4.12
C ALA A 33 -8.90 -6.35 5.07
N VAL A 34 -8.30 -5.32 4.53
CA VAL A 34 -7.61 -4.28 5.29
C VAL A 34 -8.23 -2.93 4.94
N ILE A 35 -8.37 -2.09 5.96
CA ILE A 35 -8.91 -0.74 5.86
C ILE A 35 -7.87 0.27 6.34
N THR A 36 -7.78 1.41 5.66
CA THR A 36 -7.00 2.57 6.09
C THR A 36 -7.75 3.85 5.77
N GLU A 37 -7.50 4.90 6.54
CA GLU A 37 -8.08 6.23 6.31
C GLU A 37 -7.04 7.14 5.64
N ALA A 38 -7.45 7.91 4.63
CA ALA A 38 -6.62 8.91 3.99
C ALA A 38 -7.48 10.08 3.48
N ASP A 39 -7.09 11.31 3.82
CA ASP A 39 -7.75 12.56 3.42
C ASP A 39 -9.27 12.55 3.67
N GLY A 40 -9.71 12.01 4.83
CA GLY A 40 -11.12 11.94 5.24
C GLY A 40 -11.95 10.90 4.49
N ARG A 41 -11.30 9.92 3.85
CA ARG A 41 -11.95 8.79 3.18
C ARG A 41 -11.40 7.47 3.71
N LEU A 42 -12.22 6.43 3.72
CA LEU A 42 -11.78 5.07 4.00
C LEU A 42 -11.46 4.33 2.70
N TYR A 43 -10.36 3.61 2.70
CA TYR A 43 -9.90 2.74 1.61
C TYR A 43 -9.90 1.31 2.09
N LEU A 44 -10.64 0.45 1.40
CA LEU A 44 -10.79 -0.97 1.74
C LEU A 44 -10.21 -1.83 0.61
N PHE A 45 -9.16 -2.58 0.92
CA PHE A 45 -8.58 -3.57 0.04
C PHE A 45 -9.08 -4.95 0.46
N VAL A 46 -9.50 -5.76 -0.48
CA VAL A 46 -10.12 -7.06 -0.18
C VAL A 46 -9.40 -8.21 -0.86
N ARG A 47 -9.25 -9.31 -0.14
CA ARG A 47 -8.85 -10.58 -0.71
C ARG A 47 -9.89 -11.07 -1.70
N MET A 48 -9.50 -11.81 -2.73
CA MET A 48 -10.29 -12.32 -3.86
C MET A 48 -10.60 -11.29 -4.95
N SER A 49 -10.00 -10.09 -4.88
CA SER A 49 -10.15 -9.05 -5.89
C SER A 49 -8.83 -8.29 -6.08
N ASN A 50 -8.59 -7.76 -7.29
CA ASN A 50 -7.49 -6.82 -7.56
C ASN A 50 -8.02 -5.38 -7.59
N ALA A 51 -8.94 -5.08 -6.69
CA ALA A 51 -9.59 -3.79 -6.59
C ALA A 51 -9.64 -3.30 -5.14
N TYR A 52 -9.87 -2.02 -4.99
CA TYR A 52 -10.15 -1.36 -3.72
C TYR A 52 -11.49 -0.61 -3.79
N TYR A 53 -12.03 -0.31 -2.63
CA TYR A 53 -13.28 0.43 -2.47
C TYR A 53 -13.02 1.69 -1.64
N ILE A 54 -13.81 2.73 -1.88
CA ILE A 54 -13.74 4.00 -1.16
C ILE A 54 -15.07 4.25 -0.45
N SER A 55 -14.99 4.71 0.79
CA SER A 55 -16.13 5.26 1.52
C SER A 55 -15.85 6.72 1.87
N GLU A 56 -16.86 7.58 1.69
CA GLU A 56 -16.88 9.00 2.05
C GLU A 56 -17.84 9.29 3.21
N ASP A 57 -18.35 8.23 3.84
CA ASP A 57 -19.37 8.29 4.90
C ASP A 57 -19.09 7.30 6.03
N ASP A 58 -17.82 7.20 6.44
CA ASP A 58 -17.35 6.39 7.57
C ASP A 58 -17.68 4.89 7.46
N GLY A 59 -17.72 4.36 6.23
CA GLY A 59 -17.96 2.94 5.97
C GLY A 59 -19.45 2.56 5.92
N LEU A 60 -20.36 3.54 5.91
CA LEU A 60 -21.80 3.29 5.77
C LEU A 60 -22.18 2.90 4.35
N THR A 61 -21.45 3.42 3.35
CA THR A 61 -21.54 2.96 1.95
C THR A 61 -20.13 2.80 1.34
N TRP A 62 -20.04 2.01 0.28
CA TRP A 62 -18.81 1.80 -0.48
C TRP A 62 -19.03 2.08 -1.96
N SER A 63 -18.02 2.64 -2.60
CA SER A 63 -18.01 2.85 -4.04
C SER A 63 -18.13 1.52 -4.80
N GLU A 64 -18.35 1.60 -6.12
CA GLU A 64 -18.01 0.48 -7.01
C GLU A 64 -16.51 0.19 -6.94
N PRO A 65 -16.10 -1.07 -7.23
CA PRO A 65 -14.69 -1.47 -7.18
C PRO A 65 -13.84 -0.61 -8.14
N LYS A 66 -12.71 -0.15 -7.64
CA LYS A 66 -11.70 0.56 -8.42
C LYS A 66 -10.48 -0.34 -8.60
N GLU A 67 -10.07 -0.54 -9.84
CA GLU A 67 -8.91 -1.38 -10.17
C GLU A 67 -7.61 -0.75 -9.65
N THR A 68 -6.70 -1.60 -9.15
CA THR A 68 -5.35 -1.15 -8.75
C THR A 68 -4.46 -0.82 -9.95
N GLY A 69 -4.78 -1.34 -11.12
CA GLY A 69 -3.95 -1.18 -12.32
C GLY A 69 -2.76 -2.14 -12.41
N PHE A 70 -2.43 -2.82 -11.32
CA PHE A 70 -1.45 -3.90 -11.28
C PHE A 70 -2.09 -5.19 -10.75
N LYS A 71 -1.41 -6.31 -10.96
CA LYS A 71 -1.86 -7.62 -10.47
C LYS A 71 -0.99 -8.07 -9.31
N TYR A 72 -1.62 -8.73 -8.37
CA TYR A 72 -0.99 -9.37 -7.22
C TYR A 72 -1.72 -10.68 -6.92
N ASN A 73 -1.19 -11.50 -6.04
CA ASN A 73 -1.88 -12.71 -5.60
C ASN A 73 -3.05 -12.33 -4.69
N ASN A 74 -4.22 -12.22 -5.30
CA ASN A 74 -5.45 -11.88 -4.56
C ASN A 74 -6.01 -13.05 -3.73
N ASN A 75 -5.35 -14.20 -3.72
CA ASN A 75 -5.68 -15.33 -2.83
C ASN A 75 -4.76 -15.37 -1.59
N CYS A 76 -4.26 -14.22 -1.17
CA CYS A 76 -3.51 -14.03 0.07
C CYS A 76 -4.11 -12.87 0.86
N GLN A 77 -3.93 -12.87 2.17
CA GLN A 77 -4.21 -11.71 3.01
C GLN A 77 -3.28 -10.56 2.60
N LEU A 78 -3.75 -9.35 2.73
CA LEU A 78 -3.12 -8.11 2.28
C LEU A 78 -2.91 -7.17 3.47
N SER A 79 -1.96 -6.25 3.34
CA SER A 79 -1.71 -5.25 4.35
C SER A 79 -1.62 -3.86 3.73
N ALA A 80 -2.20 -2.85 4.38
CA ALA A 80 -2.14 -1.47 3.93
C ALA A 80 -2.17 -0.49 5.10
N ILE A 81 -1.43 0.60 4.96
CA ILE A 81 -1.46 1.74 5.89
C ILE A 81 -1.40 3.05 5.12
N THR A 82 -1.91 4.10 5.72
CA THR A 82 -1.65 5.47 5.30
C THR A 82 -0.37 5.95 5.97
N TYR A 83 0.59 6.42 5.17
CA TYR A 83 1.83 6.99 5.69
C TYR A 83 1.57 8.37 6.30
N SER A 84 2.17 8.63 7.45
CA SER A 84 1.90 9.86 8.23
C SER A 84 2.38 11.15 7.56
N LYS A 85 3.32 11.06 6.61
CA LYS A 85 3.84 12.21 5.88
C LYS A 85 3.42 12.17 4.42
N LYS A 86 3.59 13.30 3.73
CA LYS A 86 3.30 13.38 2.30
C LYS A 86 4.44 12.79 1.46
N VAL A 87 4.08 12.09 0.40
CA VAL A 87 4.97 11.63 -0.66
C VAL A 87 4.63 12.41 -1.93
N ASN A 88 5.60 13.07 -2.53
CA ASN A 88 5.39 13.96 -3.70
C ASN A 88 4.27 14.99 -3.46
N GLY A 89 4.16 15.52 -2.23
CA GLY A 89 3.15 16.50 -1.84
C GLY A 89 1.73 15.93 -1.60
N LYS A 90 1.53 14.62 -1.77
CA LYS A 90 0.22 13.95 -1.60
C LYS A 90 0.22 12.96 -0.43
N THR A 91 -0.95 12.66 0.10
CA THR A 91 -1.12 11.53 1.03
C THR A 91 -0.83 10.23 0.31
N ALA A 92 -0.10 9.34 0.96
CA ALA A 92 0.30 8.06 0.40
C ALA A 92 -0.29 6.89 1.19
N ILE A 93 -0.80 5.90 0.48
CA ILE A 93 -1.17 4.59 1.01
C ILE A 93 -0.10 3.60 0.57
N LEU A 94 0.49 2.90 1.54
CA LEU A 94 1.40 1.79 1.30
C LEU A 94 0.59 0.50 1.32
N PHE A 95 0.70 -0.30 0.28
CA PHE A 95 0.00 -1.56 0.12
C PHE A 95 1.01 -2.69 -0.09
N ALA A 96 0.96 -3.72 0.76
CA ALA A 96 1.89 -4.84 0.73
C ALA A 96 1.20 -6.16 0.41
N GLY A 97 1.83 -6.96 -0.45
CA GLY A 97 1.33 -8.27 -0.84
C GLY A 97 2.27 -9.01 -1.79
N PRO A 98 2.01 -10.31 -2.06
CA PRO A 98 2.76 -11.07 -3.04
C PRO A 98 2.40 -10.67 -4.47
N SER A 99 3.39 -10.47 -5.34
CA SER A 99 3.18 -10.06 -6.73
C SER A 99 3.05 -11.22 -7.72
N ASP A 100 3.47 -12.42 -7.36
CA ASP A 100 3.26 -13.60 -8.19
C ASP A 100 1.79 -14.02 -8.14
N THR A 101 1.09 -13.95 -9.27
CA THR A 101 -0.36 -14.24 -9.34
C THR A 101 -0.70 -15.72 -9.20
N SER A 102 0.29 -16.60 -9.30
CA SER A 102 0.14 -18.06 -9.25
C SER A 102 0.56 -18.67 -7.91
N ALA A 103 1.42 -17.98 -7.17
CA ALA A 103 1.96 -18.44 -5.89
C ALA A 103 2.06 -17.28 -4.90
N ARG A 104 2.22 -17.59 -3.62
CA ARG A 104 2.47 -16.61 -2.56
C ARG A 104 3.98 -16.29 -2.50
N ASN A 105 4.48 -15.65 -3.55
CA ASN A 105 5.89 -15.33 -3.73
C ASN A 105 6.08 -13.87 -4.15
N SER A 106 7.32 -13.40 -4.05
CA SER A 106 7.74 -12.10 -4.59
C SER A 106 7.01 -10.94 -3.92
N GLY A 107 7.29 -10.73 -2.63
CA GLY A 107 6.72 -9.64 -1.83
C GLY A 107 7.03 -8.28 -2.42
N ARG A 108 6.02 -7.41 -2.45
CA ARG A 108 6.11 -6.02 -2.94
C ARG A 108 5.39 -5.07 -2.00
N ILE A 109 5.87 -3.83 -1.98
CA ILE A 109 5.13 -2.69 -1.41
C ILE A 109 4.85 -1.71 -2.54
N TRP A 110 3.58 -1.47 -2.83
CA TRP A 110 3.12 -0.46 -3.78
C TRP A 110 2.77 0.84 -3.05
N VAL A 111 3.00 1.97 -3.68
CA VAL A 111 2.68 3.30 -3.14
C VAL A 111 1.58 3.92 -3.98
N GLY A 112 0.43 4.15 -3.38
CA GLY A 112 -0.71 4.83 -3.98
C GLY A 112 -0.82 6.27 -3.48
N LEU A 113 -0.73 7.25 -4.38
CA LEU A 113 -0.90 8.67 -4.05
C LEU A 113 -2.37 9.05 -4.18
N VAL A 114 -2.97 9.53 -3.09
CA VAL A 114 -4.37 9.95 -3.06
C VAL A 114 -4.56 11.19 -3.93
N GLN A 115 -5.49 11.12 -4.89
CA GLN A 115 -5.87 12.21 -5.77
C GLN A 115 -7.05 12.99 -5.18
N ASP A 116 -7.33 14.16 -5.71
CA ASP A 116 -8.41 15.05 -5.21
C ASP A 116 -9.80 14.41 -5.30
N ASP A 117 -10.01 13.55 -6.32
CA ASP A 117 -11.24 12.75 -6.49
C ASP A 117 -11.27 11.46 -5.64
N GLY A 118 -10.28 11.25 -4.79
CA GLY A 118 -10.12 10.06 -3.97
C GLY A 118 -9.55 8.84 -4.69
N SER A 119 -9.31 8.88 -6.00
CA SER A 119 -8.64 7.78 -6.68
C SER A 119 -7.18 7.65 -6.23
N LEU A 120 -6.58 6.47 -6.42
CA LEU A 120 -5.17 6.21 -6.13
C LEU A 120 -4.38 6.23 -7.43
N GLN A 121 -3.40 7.12 -7.51
CA GLN A 121 -2.36 7.06 -8.52
C GLN A 121 -1.19 6.23 -7.97
N TRP A 122 -1.01 5.05 -8.49
CA TRP A 122 0.07 4.17 -8.06
C TRP A 122 1.39 4.59 -8.72
N LEU A 123 2.49 4.54 -7.95
CA LEU A 123 3.83 4.70 -8.50
C LEU A 123 4.18 3.47 -9.35
N ASP A 124 4.91 3.69 -10.44
CA ASP A 124 5.17 2.67 -11.47
C ASP A 124 5.98 1.48 -10.95
N ASN A 125 6.88 1.72 -10.00
CA ASN A 125 7.81 0.72 -9.51
C ASN A 125 7.55 0.42 -8.03
N PRO A 126 7.00 -0.76 -7.68
CA PRO A 126 6.87 -1.19 -6.31
C PRO A 126 8.23 -1.50 -5.69
N TYR A 127 8.37 -1.28 -4.40
CA TYR A 127 9.52 -1.77 -3.65
C TYR A 127 9.55 -3.30 -3.64
N VAL A 128 10.71 -3.87 -3.87
CA VAL A 128 10.94 -5.32 -3.89
C VAL A 128 11.37 -5.77 -2.49
N VAL A 129 10.48 -6.48 -1.78
CA VAL A 129 10.78 -7.10 -0.49
C VAL A 129 11.66 -8.33 -0.70
N ASN A 130 11.18 -9.26 -1.51
CA ASN A 130 11.93 -10.41 -1.98
C ASN A 130 11.52 -10.75 -3.43
N ASP A 131 12.27 -11.62 -4.09
CA ASP A 131 11.97 -12.00 -5.47
C ASP A 131 12.13 -13.50 -5.67
N GLY A 132 11.06 -14.14 -6.16
CA GLY A 132 11.00 -15.57 -6.41
C GLY A 132 10.87 -16.46 -5.17
N THR A 133 10.91 -15.89 -3.95
CA THR A 133 10.78 -16.62 -2.70
C THR A 133 9.41 -16.39 -2.04
N HIS A 134 9.06 -17.20 -1.06
CA HIS A 134 7.77 -17.12 -0.38
C HIS A 134 7.55 -15.77 0.29
N TYR A 135 6.34 -15.28 0.20
CA TYR A 135 5.85 -14.08 0.89
C TYR A 135 4.36 -14.20 1.11
N ALA A 136 3.92 -14.20 2.35
CA ALA A 136 2.50 -14.28 2.69
C ALA A 136 2.16 -13.54 3.99
N TYR A 137 0.87 -13.32 4.22
CA TYR A 137 0.28 -12.85 5.47
C TYR A 137 1.05 -11.71 6.15
N SER A 138 1.27 -10.64 5.40
CA SER A 138 2.06 -9.51 5.89
C SER A 138 1.28 -8.55 6.80
N CYS A 139 2.04 -7.86 7.64
CA CYS A 139 1.57 -6.72 8.42
C CYS A 139 2.56 -5.56 8.26
N ILE A 140 2.09 -4.45 7.71
CA ILE A 140 2.89 -3.24 7.52
C ILE A 140 2.52 -2.18 8.57
N THR A 141 3.49 -1.43 9.07
CA THR A 141 3.28 -0.35 10.03
C THR A 141 4.34 0.73 9.88
N GLU A 142 4.03 1.95 10.34
CA GLU A 142 5.03 2.99 10.52
C GLU A 142 5.63 2.87 11.93
N THR A 143 6.95 2.83 12.03
CA THR A 143 7.67 2.76 13.29
C THR A 143 7.91 4.15 13.89
N SER A 144 8.22 4.22 15.19
CA SER A 144 8.40 5.49 15.91
C SER A 144 9.53 6.38 15.37
N ASP A 145 10.46 5.82 14.61
CA ASP A 145 11.54 6.53 13.90
C ASP A 145 11.21 6.84 12.44
N ALA A 146 9.93 6.79 12.09
CA ALA A 146 9.39 7.11 10.77
C ALA A 146 9.91 6.19 9.63
N GLN A 147 10.33 4.98 9.97
CA GLN A 147 10.58 3.92 9.00
C GLN A 147 9.36 3.02 8.86
N ILE A 148 9.38 2.16 7.89
CA ILE A 148 8.32 1.19 7.66
C ILE A 148 8.76 -0.18 8.17
N GLY A 149 8.02 -0.71 9.14
CA GLY A 149 8.16 -2.08 9.61
C GLY A 149 7.24 -2.99 8.81
N LEU A 150 7.79 -4.08 8.30
CA LEU A 150 7.07 -5.11 7.57
C LEU A 150 7.33 -6.46 8.21
N LEU A 151 6.29 -7.11 8.70
CA LEU A 151 6.33 -8.50 9.17
C LEU A 151 5.62 -9.37 8.14
N TYR A 152 6.19 -10.52 7.77
CA TYR A 152 5.59 -11.43 6.80
C TYR A 152 6.06 -12.88 7.03
N GLU A 153 5.33 -13.83 6.47
CA GLU A 153 5.73 -15.24 6.40
C GLU A 153 6.68 -15.45 5.23
N ASP A 154 7.83 -16.06 5.50
CA ASP A 154 8.82 -16.49 4.52
C ASP A 154 8.75 -17.99 4.19
N GLU A 155 9.75 -18.51 3.51
CA GLU A 155 9.96 -19.94 3.30
C GLU A 155 10.09 -20.63 4.68
N ASP A 156 9.53 -21.83 4.81
CA ASP A 156 9.45 -22.59 6.07
C ASP A 156 8.46 -22.04 7.11
N GLU A 157 7.52 -21.17 6.70
CA GLU A 157 6.49 -20.57 7.57
C GLU A 157 7.10 -19.82 8.79
N GLN A 158 8.30 -19.26 8.63
CA GLN A 158 8.92 -18.40 9.61
C GLN A 158 8.44 -16.95 9.44
N LEU A 159 8.51 -16.19 10.52
CA LEU A 159 8.19 -14.77 10.47
C LEU A 159 9.48 -13.97 10.28
N GLU A 160 9.51 -13.19 9.21
CA GLU A 160 10.57 -12.21 8.96
C GLU A 160 10.09 -10.80 9.25
N PHE A 161 10.98 -9.97 9.77
CA PHE A 161 10.72 -8.56 10.04
C PHE A 161 11.78 -7.69 9.38
N ASP A 162 11.33 -6.87 8.45
CA ASP A 162 12.13 -5.85 7.79
C ASP A 162 11.81 -4.46 8.31
N LYS A 163 12.85 -3.63 8.41
CA LYS A 163 12.74 -2.22 8.71
C LYS A 163 13.30 -1.42 7.54
N ILE A 164 12.43 -0.70 6.84
CA ILE A 164 12.69 -0.15 5.51
C ILE A 164 12.52 1.36 5.56
N ALA A 165 13.48 2.09 5.00
CA ALA A 165 13.33 3.53 4.85
C ALA A 165 12.22 3.86 3.82
N ILE A 166 11.40 4.87 4.11
CA ILE A 166 10.33 5.28 3.19
C ILE A 166 10.87 5.70 1.83
N ASP A 167 12.06 6.31 1.79
CA ASP A 167 12.70 6.75 0.56
C ASP A 167 13.05 5.55 -0.34
N ASP A 168 13.46 4.42 0.23
CA ASP A 168 13.70 3.19 -0.53
C ASP A 168 12.39 2.64 -1.12
N ILE A 169 11.29 2.72 -0.37
CA ILE A 169 9.97 2.29 -0.84
C ILE A 169 9.46 3.17 -1.98
N VAL A 170 9.57 4.50 -1.82
CA VAL A 170 9.10 5.47 -2.82
C VAL A 170 9.92 5.39 -4.10
N ASN A 171 11.21 5.14 -3.97
CA ASN A 171 12.15 5.02 -5.08
C ASN A 171 12.30 3.59 -5.60
N GLY A 172 11.49 2.68 -5.16
CA GLY A 172 11.49 1.21 -5.23
C GLY A 172 12.08 0.49 -6.43
N ALA A 173 12.57 1.23 -7.41
CA ALA A 173 13.34 0.72 -8.55
C ALA A 173 14.78 1.24 -8.57
N ALA A 174 15.23 1.92 -7.54
CA ALA A 174 16.56 2.54 -7.51
C ALA A 174 17.74 1.53 -7.41
N THR A 175 17.46 0.24 -7.38
CA THR A 175 18.53 -0.78 -7.40
C THR A 175 19.14 -0.99 -8.79
N SER A 176 18.69 -0.29 -9.83
CA SER A 176 19.27 -0.38 -11.18
C SER A 176 19.11 0.88 -12.00
N GLY A 177 19.22 2.08 -11.41
CA GLY A 177 18.97 3.31 -12.14
C GLY A 177 19.87 4.48 -11.75
N VAL A 178 19.81 5.49 -12.58
CA VAL A 178 20.33 6.83 -12.26
C VAL A 178 19.27 7.57 -11.45
N TRP A 179 19.62 8.05 -10.27
CA TRP A 179 18.74 8.92 -9.49
C TRP A 179 19.38 10.30 -9.25
N VAL A 180 18.55 11.27 -8.96
CA VAL A 180 18.97 12.64 -8.69
C VAL A 180 18.68 12.94 -7.23
N GLU A 181 19.69 13.36 -6.49
CA GLU A 181 19.54 13.83 -5.11
C GLU A 181 19.53 15.37 -5.07
N ASN A 182 18.70 15.92 -4.18
CA ASN A 182 18.76 17.36 -3.86
C ASN A 182 19.89 17.63 -2.83
N ASP A 183 20.09 18.91 -2.49
CA ASP A 183 21.12 19.36 -1.56
C ASP A 183 21.06 18.74 -0.15
N ASN A 184 19.93 18.14 0.20
CA ASN A 184 19.73 17.44 1.48
C ASN A 184 19.92 15.92 1.36
N GLY A 185 20.37 15.40 0.22
CA GLY A 185 20.53 13.97 -0.04
C GLY A 185 19.22 13.23 -0.27
N ALA A 186 18.09 13.92 -0.43
CA ALA A 186 16.82 13.29 -0.74
C ALA A 186 16.71 13.03 -2.25
N VAL A 187 16.34 11.80 -2.62
CA VAL A 187 16.13 11.43 -4.02
C VAL A 187 14.93 12.21 -4.58
N VAL A 188 15.15 12.86 -5.71
CA VAL A 188 14.15 13.67 -6.40
C VAL A 188 13.67 12.90 -7.62
N ASN A 189 12.38 12.56 -7.64
CA ASN A 189 11.77 11.94 -8.81
C ASN A 189 11.82 12.90 -10.02
N SER A 190 12.12 12.39 -11.20
CA SER A 190 12.33 13.14 -12.44
C SER A 190 11.20 14.10 -12.84
N SER A 191 10.00 13.92 -12.27
CA SER A 191 8.86 14.83 -12.46
C SER A 191 8.91 16.13 -11.61
N VAL A 192 9.86 16.26 -10.69
CA VAL A 192 9.94 17.35 -9.69
C VAL A 192 11.27 18.12 -9.78
N ILE A 193 12.01 18.01 -10.87
CA ILE A 193 13.19 18.86 -11.09
C ILE A 193 12.69 20.29 -11.28
N ASN A 194 12.71 21.04 -10.19
CA ASN A 194 12.38 22.45 -10.25
C ASN A 194 13.52 23.18 -10.98
N THR A 195 13.20 23.89 -12.04
CA THR A 195 14.16 24.67 -12.83
C THR A 195 14.59 25.99 -12.16
N ASP A 196 14.36 26.11 -10.84
CA ASP A 196 14.83 27.25 -10.08
C ASP A 196 16.36 27.20 -10.02
N ALA A 197 17.00 28.28 -10.54
CA ALA A 197 18.44 28.37 -10.80
C ALA A 197 19.33 28.32 -9.53
N THR A 198 18.75 28.07 -8.35
CA THR A 198 19.44 28.00 -7.07
C THR A 198 19.52 26.60 -6.47
N ALA A 199 18.86 25.62 -7.08
CA ALA A 199 18.89 24.22 -6.59
C ALA A 199 20.04 23.46 -7.25
N SER A 200 20.91 22.86 -6.46
CA SER A 200 21.92 21.91 -6.94
C SER A 200 21.41 20.48 -6.79
N TYR A 201 21.70 19.64 -7.78
CA TYR A 201 21.32 18.25 -7.81
C TYR A 201 22.55 17.39 -8.08
N VAL A 202 22.64 16.27 -7.38
CA VAL A 202 23.70 15.26 -7.59
C VAL A 202 23.09 14.06 -8.29
N VAL A 203 23.60 13.73 -9.45
CA VAL A 203 23.24 12.50 -10.17
C VAL A 203 24.08 11.37 -9.61
N ARG A 204 23.44 10.31 -9.15
CA ARG A 204 24.09 9.10 -8.68
C ARG A 204 23.71 7.91 -9.55
N CYS A 205 24.68 7.02 -9.77
CA CYS A 205 24.48 5.73 -10.43
C CYS A 205 24.96 4.65 -9.49
N LEU A 206 24.28 3.52 -9.45
CA LEU A 206 24.84 2.29 -8.91
C LEU A 206 25.75 1.67 -9.98
N ASP A 207 26.98 1.32 -9.59
CA ASP A 207 27.94 0.56 -10.40
C ASP A 207 27.53 -0.92 -10.51
#